data_bdacc82532fd279d307cd7f376275706
#
_entry.id   bdacc82532fd279d307cd7f376275706
#
_cell.length_a   1.000
_cell.length_b   1.000
_cell.length_c   1.000
_cell.angle_alpha   90.00
_cell.angle_beta   90.00
_cell.angle_gamma   90.00
#
_symmetry.space_group_name_H-M   'P 1'
#
loop_
_entity.id
_entity.type
_entity.pdbx_description
1 polymer ?
#
loop_
_entity_poly.entity_id
_entity_poly.type
_entity_poly.pdbx_seq_one_letter_code
_entity_poly.pdbx_strand_id
1 'polypeptide(L)'
;MDTRVAVISIIVENPDATTPLNALLHEYSKWVIGRMGIPYREKNISIICIAVDAPQDVINTLTGGIGKLDGVSTKAAYSKK
;
A
#
# COMPACT_ATOMS: atom_id res chain seq x y z
N MET A 1 21.48 -3.55 -7.23
CA MET A 1 20.65 -2.70 -6.36
C MET A 1 20.01 -3.54 -5.29
N ASP A 2 20.24 -3.15 -4.06
CA ASP A 2 19.67 -3.89 -2.92
C ASP A 2 18.19 -3.58 -2.78
N THR A 3 17.41 -4.64 -2.71
CA THR A 3 15.97 -4.51 -2.50
C THR A 3 15.58 -5.19 -1.19
N ARG A 4 14.43 -4.79 -0.66
CA ARG A 4 13.85 -5.39 0.52
C ARG A 4 12.45 -5.87 0.21
N VAL A 5 12.10 -7.00 0.81
CA VAL A 5 10.73 -7.50 0.75
C VAL A 5 9.95 -6.90 1.92
N ALA A 6 8.80 -6.35 1.61
CA ALA A 6 7.91 -5.77 2.61
C ALA A 6 6.47 -6.09 2.29
N VAL A 7 5.66 -6.17 3.34
CA VAL A 7 4.21 -6.24 3.23
C VAL A 7 3.67 -4.91 3.73
N ILE A 8 2.89 -4.23 2.89
CA ILE A 8 2.31 -2.93 3.20
C ILE A 8 0.82 -3.12 3.42
N SER A 9 0.38 -2.86 4.65
CA SER A 9 -1.04 -2.92 4.98
C SER A 9 -1.64 -1.52 4.83
N ILE A 10 -2.85 -1.47 4.28
CA ILE A 10 -3.55 -0.21 3.98
C ILE A 10 -4.99 -0.35 4.42
N ILE A 11 -5.48 0.61 5.21
CA ILE A 11 -6.88 0.68 5.58
C ILE A 11 -7.45 1.98 5.02
N VAL A 12 -8.49 1.85 4.21
CA VAL A 12 -9.15 2.99 3.56
C VAL A 12 -10.50 3.20 4.22
N GLU A 13 -10.64 4.31 4.93
CA GLU A 13 -11.89 4.68 5.61
C GLU A 13 -12.69 5.72 4.85
N ASN A 14 -12.07 6.34 3.84
CA ASN A 14 -12.70 7.34 2.98
C ASN A 14 -12.82 6.79 1.56
N PRO A 15 -14.05 6.52 1.07
CA PRO A 15 -14.23 5.99 -0.29
C PRO A 15 -13.64 6.87 -1.39
N ASP A 16 -13.56 8.18 -1.16
CA ASP A 16 -12.99 9.11 -2.14
C ASP A 16 -11.50 8.91 -2.35
N ALA A 17 -10.82 8.24 -1.41
CA ALA A 17 -9.39 7.96 -1.53
C ALA A 17 -9.09 6.79 -2.47
N THR A 18 -10.08 6.01 -2.86
CA THR A 18 -9.88 4.79 -3.66
C THR A 18 -9.21 5.08 -5.00
N THR A 19 -9.70 6.09 -5.72
CA THR A 19 -9.15 6.43 -7.05
C THR A 19 -7.70 6.90 -6.96
N PRO A 20 -7.33 7.89 -6.12
CA PRO A 20 -5.94 8.29 -6.01
C PRO A 20 -5.04 7.18 -5.46
N LEU A 21 -5.55 6.34 -4.55
CA LEU A 21 -4.78 5.20 -4.05
C LEU A 21 -4.45 4.21 -5.17
N ASN A 22 -5.45 3.84 -5.98
CA ASN A 22 -5.23 2.92 -7.08
C ASN A 22 -4.26 3.48 -8.12
N ALA A 23 -4.33 4.79 -8.40
CA ALA A 23 -3.39 5.44 -9.30
C ALA A 23 -1.97 5.37 -8.77
N LEU A 24 -1.79 5.61 -7.47
CA LEU A 24 -0.48 5.52 -6.83
C LEU A 24 0.07 4.09 -6.86
N LEU A 25 -0.75 3.10 -6.52
CA LEU A 25 -0.33 1.71 -6.56
C LEU A 25 0.04 1.27 -7.99
N HIS A 26 -0.65 1.78 -8.99
CA HIS A 26 -0.35 1.49 -10.39
C HIS A 26 1.04 2.01 -10.79
N GLU A 27 1.43 3.20 -10.32
CA GLU A 27 2.76 3.75 -10.57
C GLU A 27 3.87 2.82 -10.08
N TYR A 28 3.63 2.10 -8.98
CA TYR A 28 4.63 1.26 -8.35
C TYR A 28 4.44 -0.22 -8.69
N SER A 29 3.59 -0.53 -9.67
CA SER A 29 3.22 -1.91 -9.99
C SER A 29 4.40 -2.82 -10.31
N LYS A 30 5.48 -2.29 -10.89
CA LYS A 30 6.65 -3.12 -11.21
C LYS A 30 7.36 -3.68 -9.98
N TRP A 31 7.14 -3.06 -8.81
CA TRP A 31 7.74 -3.51 -7.57
C TRP A 31 6.84 -4.45 -6.77
N VAL A 32 5.58 -4.59 -7.19
CA VAL A 32 4.57 -5.37 -6.46
C VAL A 32 4.69 -6.84 -6.84
N ILE A 33 4.85 -7.72 -5.82
CA ILE A 33 4.90 -9.16 -6.00
C ILE A 33 3.52 -9.79 -5.86
N GLY A 34 2.66 -9.18 -5.08
CA GLY A 34 1.30 -9.67 -4.88
C GLY A 34 0.42 -8.63 -4.23
N ARG A 35 -0.88 -8.78 -4.36
CA ARG A 35 -1.85 -7.83 -3.86
C ARG A 35 -3.12 -8.56 -3.44
N MET A 36 -3.71 -8.11 -2.33
CA MET A 36 -4.99 -8.60 -1.83
C MET A 36 -5.83 -7.40 -1.42
N GLY A 37 -7.12 -7.43 -1.73
CA GLY A 37 -8.05 -6.40 -1.32
C GLY A 37 -9.34 -7.00 -0.81
N ILE A 38 -9.85 -6.48 0.31
CA ILE A 38 -11.09 -6.93 0.92
C ILE A 38 -11.96 -5.70 1.21
N PRO A 39 -13.04 -5.50 0.45
CA PRO A 39 -14.01 -4.48 0.83
C PRO A 39 -14.85 -4.99 2.00
N TYR A 40 -14.86 -4.23 3.08
CA TYR A 40 -15.66 -4.60 4.26
C TYR A 40 -16.81 -3.62 4.41
N ARG A 41 -17.93 -3.98 3.81
CA ARG A 41 -19.08 -3.08 3.65
C ARG A 41 -19.77 -2.73 4.95
N GLU A 42 -19.78 -3.64 5.91
CA GLU A 42 -20.43 -3.42 7.20
C GLU A 42 -19.89 -2.20 7.93
N LYS A 43 -18.61 -1.88 7.75
CA LYS A 43 -17.97 -0.73 8.37
C LYS A 43 -17.54 0.32 7.35
N ASN A 44 -17.91 0.14 6.10
CA ASN A 44 -17.59 1.06 5.01
C ASN A 44 -16.08 1.34 4.90
N ILE A 45 -15.29 0.29 5.04
CA ILE A 45 -13.83 0.36 4.88
C ILE A 45 -13.36 -0.64 3.83
N SER A 46 -12.17 -0.37 3.29
CA SER A 46 -11.47 -1.32 2.43
C SER A 46 -10.13 -1.65 3.06
N ILE A 47 -9.79 -2.93 3.05
CA ILE A 47 -8.53 -3.44 3.58
C ILE A 47 -7.70 -3.91 2.39
N ILE A 48 -6.50 -3.34 2.22
CA ILE A 48 -5.63 -3.68 1.11
C ILE A 48 -4.28 -4.08 1.67
N CYS A 49 -3.71 -5.13 1.12
CA CYS A 49 -2.40 -5.61 1.51
C CYS A 49 -1.59 -5.85 0.23
N ILE A 50 -0.41 -5.27 0.14
CA ILE A 50 0.47 -5.48 -1.00
C ILE A 50 1.82 -5.99 -0.50
N ALA A 51 2.38 -6.93 -1.25
CA ALA A 51 3.74 -7.39 -1.04
C ALA A 51 4.62 -6.78 -2.11
N VAL A 52 5.76 -6.23 -1.71
CA VAL A 52 6.68 -5.56 -2.62
C VAL A 52 8.10 -6.09 -2.41
N ASP A 53 8.89 -6.00 -3.47
CA ASP A 53 10.33 -6.20 -3.39
C ASP A 53 10.96 -4.99 -4.11
N ALA A 54 11.49 -4.06 -3.33
CA ALA A 54 11.89 -2.76 -3.84
C ALA A 54 13.02 -2.15 -3.00
N PRO A 55 13.76 -1.19 -3.58
CA PRO A 55 14.72 -0.41 -2.78
C PRO A 55 14.01 0.33 -1.65
N GLN A 56 14.73 0.55 -0.55
CA GLN A 56 14.15 1.18 0.63
C GLN A 56 13.56 2.56 0.34
N ASP A 57 14.23 3.36 -0.49
CA ASP A 57 13.74 4.69 -0.82
C ASP A 57 12.43 4.65 -1.62
N VAL A 58 12.26 3.63 -2.47
CA VAL A 58 11.02 3.42 -3.21
C VAL A 58 9.89 3.07 -2.24
N ILE A 59 10.16 2.16 -1.29
CA ILE A 59 9.14 1.78 -0.28
C ILE A 59 8.76 3.00 0.55
N ASN A 60 9.73 3.81 0.98
CA ASN A 60 9.46 5.00 1.78
C ASN A 60 8.61 6.02 1.01
N THR A 61 8.92 6.22 -0.27
CA THR A 61 8.15 7.15 -1.11
C THR A 61 6.72 6.65 -1.30
N LEU A 62 6.55 5.36 -1.54
CA LEU A 62 5.23 4.75 -1.70
C LEU A 62 4.40 4.85 -0.42
N THR A 63 4.95 4.43 0.72
CA THR A 63 4.21 4.48 1.99
C THR A 63 3.92 5.91 2.41
N GLY A 64 4.84 6.84 2.16
CA GLY A 64 4.61 8.26 2.40
C GLY A 64 3.48 8.83 1.56
N GLY A 65 3.42 8.44 0.28
CA GLY A 65 2.34 8.85 -0.62
C GLY A 65 0.98 8.29 -0.20
N ILE A 66 0.95 7.03 0.22
CA ILE A 66 -0.28 6.40 0.72
C ILE A 66 -0.75 7.11 1.99
N GLY A 67 0.16 7.37 2.91
CA GLY A 67 -0.18 7.99 4.20
C GLY A 67 -0.68 9.43 4.10
N LYS A 68 -0.44 10.10 2.97
CA LYS A 68 -0.94 11.46 2.74
C LYS A 68 -2.38 11.49 2.27
N LEU A 69 -2.94 10.36 1.85
CA LEU A 69 -4.32 10.32 1.37
C LEU A 69 -5.27 10.42 2.56
N ASP A 70 -6.29 11.27 2.43
CA ASP A 70 -7.27 11.50 3.48
C ASP A 70 -8.06 10.23 3.78
N GLY A 71 -8.15 9.87 5.07
CA GLY A 71 -8.87 8.67 5.50
C GLY A 71 -8.16 7.36 5.20
N VAL A 72 -6.86 7.40 4.95
CA VAL A 72 -6.06 6.20 4.68
C VAL A 72 -4.95 6.07 5.71
N SER A 73 -4.81 4.88 6.26
CA SER A 73 -3.69 4.54 7.16
C SER A 73 -2.89 3.39 6.56
N THR A 74 -1.59 3.36 6.84
CA THR A 74 -0.70 2.36 6.27
C THR A 74 0.43 2.02 7.24
N LYS A 75 0.88 0.78 7.17
CA LYS A 75 2.08 0.31 7.88
C LYS A 75 2.81 -0.70 7.01
N ALA A 76 4.12 -0.77 7.17
CA ALA A 76 4.94 -1.73 6.45
C ALA A 76 5.62 -2.67 7.44
N ALA A 77 5.61 -3.95 7.11
CA ALA A 77 6.37 -4.98 7.82
C ALA A 77 7.42 -5.52 6.86
N TYR A 78 8.65 -5.59 7.33
CA TYR A 78 9.79 -5.98 6.49
C TYR A 78 10.25 -7.40 6.79
N SER A 79 10.66 -8.10 5.71
CA SER A 79 11.38 -9.34 5.86
C SER A 79 12.74 -9.06 6.50
N LYS A 80 13.21 -10.01 7.32
CA LYS A 80 14.53 -9.93 7.94
C LYS A 80 15.62 -10.55 7.08
N LYS A 81 15.26 -11.05 5.93
CA LYS A 81 16.23 -11.60 4.97
C LYS A 81 16.74 -10.55 4.02
#